data_1e9b0cbd569a1a5068614a512e89d00c
#
_entry.id   1e9b0cbd569a1a5068614a512e89d00c
#
_cell.length_a   1.000
_cell.length_b   1.000
_cell.length_c   1.000
_cell.angle_alpha   90.00
_cell.angle_beta   90.00
_cell.angle_gamma   90.00
#
_symmetry.space_group_name_H-M   'P 1'
#
loop_
_entity.id
_entity.type
_entity.pdbx_description
1 polymer ?
#
loop_
_entity_poly.entity_id
_entity_poly.type
_entity_poly.pdbx_seq_one_letter_code
_entity_poly.pdbx_strand_id
1 'polypeptide(L)'
;MNLDRLSLLHDVADAVAAAFADVRDFGPSGLRDGQYTLDVVANEAALTVLRRSGVGVLSEESEFEAGSTGEVVVIDPIDGSTNASRGVRYFATAMCMVDAEGPVAALVANQATGERYWAIRGGGAWCDGVRIGPTDCVDVTDSIIGMNGIPPHPLGYRQSRVLGAVALDLCHVAAGVFDGYVDCVTEAHGVWDYLASVMICREAGAHVVDLHGRDLVVLDHRARRTPIAAATPELLALLVAARAGL
;
A
#
# COMPACT_ATOMS: atom_id res chain seq x y z
N MET A 1 2.81 11.16 -21.30
CA MET A 1 2.28 9.81 -21.02
C MET A 1 2.48 9.41 -19.55
N ASN A 2 3.70 9.23 -19.04
CA ASN A 2 3.87 8.82 -17.61
C ASN A 2 3.44 9.89 -16.60
N LEU A 3 3.64 11.17 -16.89
CA LEU A 3 3.17 12.28 -16.05
C LEU A 3 1.64 12.38 -16.00
N ASP A 4 0.95 12.05 -17.08
CA ASP A 4 -0.51 12.03 -17.14
C ASP A 4 -1.09 10.90 -16.25
N ARG A 5 -0.40 9.75 -16.19
CA ARG A 5 -0.77 8.62 -15.31
C ARG A 5 -0.67 8.99 -13.84
N LEU A 6 0.44 9.61 -13.45
CA LEU A 6 0.62 10.06 -12.06
C LEU A 6 -0.36 11.19 -11.71
N SER A 7 -0.64 12.12 -12.64
CA SER A 7 -1.64 13.18 -12.45
C SER A 7 -3.02 12.58 -12.15
N LEU A 8 -3.43 11.56 -12.91
CA LEU A 8 -4.70 10.87 -12.64
C LEU A 8 -4.75 10.30 -11.21
N LEU A 9 -3.67 9.66 -10.74
CA LEU A 9 -3.64 9.12 -9.37
C LEU A 9 -3.72 10.25 -8.32
N HIS A 10 -3.09 11.40 -8.57
CA HIS A 10 -3.25 12.57 -7.70
C HIS A 10 -4.68 13.11 -7.68
N ASP A 11 -5.33 13.20 -8.85
CA ASP A 11 -6.72 13.66 -8.96
C ASP A 11 -7.68 12.72 -8.18
N VAL A 12 -7.43 11.40 -8.22
CA VAL A 12 -8.19 10.43 -7.43
C VAL A 12 -7.97 10.64 -5.93
N ALA A 13 -6.71 10.79 -5.49
CA ALA A 13 -6.40 11.04 -4.09
C ALA A 13 -7.04 12.34 -3.56
N ASP A 14 -7.06 13.39 -4.40
CA ASP A 14 -7.72 14.66 -4.07
C ASP A 14 -9.23 14.51 -3.97
N ALA A 15 -9.85 13.74 -4.87
CA ALA A 15 -11.29 13.47 -4.83
C ALA A 15 -11.67 12.69 -3.56
N VAL A 16 -10.87 11.69 -3.16
CA VAL A 16 -11.06 10.95 -1.91
C VAL A 16 -10.91 11.89 -0.70
N ALA A 17 -9.87 12.72 -0.66
CA ALA A 17 -9.64 13.70 0.41
C ALA A 17 -10.82 14.67 0.55
N ALA A 18 -11.35 15.18 -0.56
CA ALA A 18 -12.50 16.07 -0.58
C ALA A 18 -13.76 15.37 -0.05
N ALA A 19 -14.01 14.12 -0.47
CA ALA A 19 -15.15 13.34 -0.01
C ALA A 19 -15.08 13.06 1.50
N PHE A 20 -13.88 12.85 2.04
CA PHE A 20 -13.64 12.65 3.47
C PHE A 20 -14.06 13.86 4.32
N ALA A 21 -13.86 15.08 3.83
CA ALA A 21 -14.19 16.29 4.56
C ALA A 21 -15.69 16.41 4.89
N ASP A 22 -16.54 15.74 4.11
CA ASP A 22 -17.99 15.74 4.26
C ASP A 22 -18.54 14.54 5.06
N VAL A 23 -17.71 13.52 5.36
CA VAL A 23 -18.14 12.36 6.15
C VAL A 23 -18.43 12.79 7.58
N ARG A 24 -19.63 12.44 8.07
CA ARG A 24 -20.09 12.70 9.45
C ARG A 24 -20.24 11.42 10.26
N ASP A 25 -20.40 10.30 9.60
CA ASP A 25 -20.55 8.98 10.20
C ASP A 25 -19.35 8.10 9.85
N PHE A 26 -18.58 7.71 10.84
CA PHE A 26 -17.42 6.83 10.73
C PHE A 26 -17.73 5.41 11.22
N GLY A 27 -19.00 5.09 11.43
CA GLY A 27 -19.46 3.77 11.84
C GLY A 27 -19.45 2.73 10.72
N PRO A 28 -19.84 1.48 11.04
CA PRO A 28 -20.01 0.42 10.05
C PRO A 28 -20.96 0.81 8.94
N SER A 29 -20.66 0.45 7.68
CA SER A 29 -21.53 0.75 6.53
C SER A 29 -22.86 -0.01 6.55
N GLY A 30 -22.88 -1.17 7.22
CA GLY A 30 -24.02 -2.09 7.21
C GLY A 30 -24.17 -2.89 5.88
N LEU A 31 -23.28 -2.69 4.91
CA LEU A 31 -23.32 -3.38 3.61
C LEU A 31 -22.47 -4.65 3.62
N ARG A 32 -21.33 -4.63 4.28
CA ARG A 32 -20.38 -5.75 4.38
C ARG A 32 -19.69 -5.73 5.77
N ASP A 33 -19.40 -6.92 6.32
CA ASP A 33 -18.63 -7.03 7.57
C ASP A 33 -17.25 -6.39 7.42
N GLY A 34 -16.86 -5.59 8.41
CA GLY A 34 -15.57 -4.88 8.45
C GLY A 34 -15.51 -3.60 7.61
N GLN A 35 -16.52 -3.30 6.79
CA GLN A 35 -16.59 -2.08 5.98
C GLN A 35 -17.19 -0.92 6.79
N TYR A 36 -16.59 0.25 6.69
CA TYR A 36 -17.09 1.48 7.27
C TYR A 36 -17.79 2.36 6.23
N THR A 37 -18.63 3.29 6.67
CA THR A 37 -19.30 4.27 5.79
C THR A 37 -18.27 5.07 4.97
N LEU A 38 -17.13 5.39 5.57
CA LEU A 38 -16.04 6.13 4.92
C LEU A 38 -15.44 5.38 3.70
N ASP A 39 -15.36 4.04 3.75
CA ASP A 39 -14.83 3.22 2.65
C ASP A 39 -15.73 3.31 1.43
N VAL A 40 -17.05 3.27 1.64
CA VAL A 40 -18.05 3.43 0.58
C VAL A 40 -17.95 4.81 -0.08
N VAL A 41 -17.86 5.86 0.73
CA VAL A 41 -17.76 7.25 0.23
C VAL A 41 -16.45 7.46 -0.53
N ALA A 42 -15.33 6.97 0.00
CA ALA A 42 -14.02 7.04 -0.64
C ALA A 42 -13.97 6.28 -1.97
N ASN A 43 -14.54 5.07 -2.01
CA ASN A 43 -14.61 4.27 -3.22
C ASN A 43 -15.41 4.98 -4.32
N GLU A 44 -16.61 5.49 -4.03
CA GLU A 44 -17.43 6.19 -5.02
C GLU A 44 -16.74 7.47 -5.55
N ALA A 45 -16.04 8.21 -4.70
CA ALA A 45 -15.24 9.36 -5.11
C ALA A 45 -14.13 8.96 -6.08
N ALA A 46 -13.37 7.92 -5.74
CA ALA A 46 -12.31 7.37 -6.58
C ALA A 46 -12.84 6.87 -7.92
N LEU A 47 -13.89 6.03 -7.91
CA LEU A 47 -14.50 5.47 -9.12
C LEU A 47 -15.04 6.56 -10.05
N THR A 48 -15.58 7.66 -9.50
CA THR A 48 -16.07 8.79 -10.31
C THR A 48 -14.97 9.40 -11.19
N VAL A 49 -13.74 9.50 -10.68
CA VAL A 49 -12.58 10.01 -11.44
C VAL A 49 -12.07 8.93 -12.41
N LEU A 50 -11.86 7.70 -11.93
CA LEU A 50 -11.27 6.62 -12.71
C LEU A 50 -12.13 6.23 -13.91
N ARG A 51 -13.45 6.13 -13.76
CA ARG A 51 -14.38 5.80 -14.86
C ARG A 51 -14.31 6.79 -16.03
N ARG A 52 -14.05 8.09 -15.73
CA ARG A 52 -13.91 9.13 -16.76
C ARG A 52 -12.62 8.99 -17.57
N SER A 53 -11.59 8.39 -17.01
CA SER A 53 -10.30 8.18 -17.70
C SER A 53 -10.31 6.96 -18.64
N GLY A 54 -11.29 6.05 -18.48
CA GLY A 54 -11.41 4.83 -19.27
C GLY A 54 -10.46 3.70 -18.84
N VAL A 55 -9.75 3.82 -17.72
CA VAL A 55 -8.93 2.73 -17.16
C VAL A 55 -9.84 1.66 -16.53
N GLY A 56 -9.37 0.41 -16.49
CA GLY A 56 -9.98 -0.63 -15.66
C GLY A 56 -9.70 -0.36 -14.18
N VAL A 57 -10.53 -0.89 -13.29
CA VAL A 57 -10.36 -0.69 -11.85
C VAL A 57 -10.48 -2.02 -11.12
N LEU A 58 -9.54 -2.30 -10.23
CA LEU A 58 -9.60 -3.37 -9.23
C LEU A 58 -9.55 -2.73 -7.85
N SER A 59 -10.70 -2.58 -7.22
CA SER A 59 -10.84 -1.95 -5.90
C SER A 59 -11.06 -3.00 -4.80
N GLU A 60 -10.64 -2.71 -3.57
CA GLU A 60 -11.04 -3.48 -2.39
C GLU A 60 -12.55 -3.50 -2.22
N GLU A 61 -13.21 -2.38 -2.49
CA GLU A 61 -14.60 -2.12 -2.14
C GLU A 61 -15.61 -2.52 -3.22
N SER A 62 -15.13 -2.86 -4.42
CA SER A 62 -16.00 -3.21 -5.55
C SER A 62 -15.40 -4.33 -6.41
N GLU A 63 -16.24 -4.98 -7.21
CA GLU A 63 -15.79 -5.96 -8.21
C GLU A 63 -14.92 -5.29 -9.28
N PHE A 64 -14.16 -6.10 -10.03
CA PHE A 64 -13.36 -5.62 -11.15
C PHE A 64 -14.23 -4.95 -12.22
N GLU A 65 -13.88 -3.71 -12.58
CA GLU A 65 -14.46 -2.97 -13.68
C GLU A 65 -13.50 -2.94 -14.87
N ALA A 66 -13.90 -3.45 -16.02
CA ALA A 66 -13.09 -3.41 -17.23
C ALA A 66 -13.04 -1.99 -17.81
N GLY A 67 -11.85 -1.57 -18.21
CA GLY A 67 -11.62 -0.29 -18.92
C GLY A 67 -11.48 -0.45 -20.43
N SER A 68 -11.26 0.67 -21.12
CA SER A 68 -11.06 0.74 -22.58
C SER A 68 -9.59 0.99 -22.98
N THR A 69 -8.73 1.39 -22.04
CA THR A 69 -7.33 1.76 -22.32
C THR A 69 -6.36 0.58 -22.30
N GLY A 70 -6.76 -0.57 -21.75
CA GLY A 70 -5.87 -1.71 -21.47
C GLY A 70 -5.02 -1.55 -20.21
N GLU A 71 -5.16 -0.44 -19.47
CA GLU A 71 -4.54 -0.19 -18.17
C GLU A 71 -5.54 -0.46 -17.05
N VAL A 72 -5.05 -0.89 -15.89
CA VAL A 72 -5.85 -1.15 -14.70
C VAL A 72 -5.27 -0.37 -13.52
N VAL A 73 -6.11 0.35 -12.80
CA VAL A 73 -5.76 0.91 -11.49
C VAL A 73 -6.22 -0.06 -10.41
N VAL A 74 -5.25 -0.59 -9.67
CA VAL A 74 -5.49 -1.33 -8.42
C VAL A 74 -5.55 -0.30 -7.30
N ILE A 75 -6.63 -0.29 -6.52
CA ILE A 75 -6.86 0.73 -5.49
C ILE A 75 -7.38 0.14 -4.19
N ASP A 76 -6.78 0.58 -3.08
CA ASP A 76 -7.41 0.64 -1.77
C ASP A 76 -7.83 2.09 -1.51
N PRO A 77 -9.13 2.38 -1.47
CA PRO A 77 -9.60 3.73 -1.20
C PRO A 77 -9.17 4.23 0.18
N ILE A 78 -9.15 3.36 1.20
CA ILE A 78 -8.73 3.68 2.57
C ILE A 78 -8.04 2.48 3.25
N ASP A 79 -6.76 2.28 3.00
CA ASP A 79 -5.92 1.41 3.83
C ASP A 79 -5.83 1.97 5.25
N GLY A 80 -6.24 1.17 6.23
CA GLY A 80 -6.35 1.58 7.62
C GLY A 80 -7.68 2.24 7.97
N SER A 81 -8.81 1.80 7.38
CA SER A 81 -10.15 2.33 7.65
C SER A 81 -10.55 2.25 9.13
N THR A 82 -10.10 1.23 9.87
CA THR A 82 -10.26 1.17 11.32
C THR A 82 -9.54 2.33 12.03
N ASN A 83 -8.33 2.69 11.61
CA ASN A 83 -7.61 3.86 12.14
C ASN A 83 -8.41 5.13 11.88
N ALA A 84 -8.85 5.33 10.64
CA ALA A 84 -9.65 6.49 10.26
C ALA A 84 -10.92 6.59 11.09
N SER A 85 -11.65 5.48 11.26
CA SER A 85 -12.90 5.43 12.05
C SER A 85 -12.68 5.75 13.54
N ARG A 86 -11.47 5.56 14.07
CA ARG A 86 -11.09 5.81 15.45
C ARG A 86 -10.33 7.12 15.67
N GLY A 87 -10.10 7.90 14.59
CA GLY A 87 -9.33 9.14 14.66
C GLY A 87 -7.83 8.95 14.82
N VAL A 88 -7.30 7.75 14.55
CA VAL A 88 -5.86 7.50 14.48
C VAL A 88 -5.36 8.02 13.13
N ARG A 89 -4.42 8.97 13.16
CA ARG A 89 -3.96 9.70 11.96
C ARG A 89 -2.94 8.90 11.14
N TYR A 90 -3.29 7.68 10.76
CA TYR A 90 -2.45 6.77 10.01
C TYR A 90 -3.31 5.88 9.11
N PHE A 91 -3.69 6.40 7.95
CA PHE A 91 -4.52 5.75 6.93
C PHE A 91 -4.30 6.42 5.58
N ALA A 92 -4.43 5.69 4.49
CA ALA A 92 -4.05 6.17 3.16
C ALA A 92 -4.99 5.71 2.06
N THR A 93 -5.01 6.45 0.95
CA THR A 93 -5.44 5.94 -0.35
C THR A 93 -4.21 5.39 -1.07
N ALA A 94 -4.24 4.11 -1.43
CA ALA A 94 -3.14 3.42 -2.11
C ALA A 94 -3.56 3.03 -3.53
N MET A 95 -2.77 3.41 -4.54
CA MET A 95 -3.10 3.19 -5.95
C MET A 95 -1.89 2.76 -6.76
N CYS A 96 -2.06 1.73 -7.59
CA CYS A 96 -1.07 1.30 -8.54
C CYS A 96 -1.70 1.15 -9.93
N MET A 97 -1.20 1.88 -10.92
CA MET A 97 -1.56 1.67 -12.31
C MET A 97 -0.68 0.58 -12.91
N VAL A 98 -1.32 -0.38 -13.56
CA VAL A 98 -0.69 -1.56 -14.17
C VAL A 98 -1.02 -1.57 -15.66
N ASP A 99 0.00 -1.73 -16.49
CA ASP A 99 -0.11 -1.97 -17.93
C ASP A 99 0.31 -3.39 -18.30
N ALA A 100 0.45 -3.69 -19.60
CA ALA A 100 0.85 -5.03 -20.06
C ALA A 100 2.24 -5.48 -19.57
N GLU A 101 3.09 -4.56 -19.14
CA GLU A 101 4.45 -4.83 -18.65
C GLU A 101 4.50 -4.86 -17.09
N GLY A 102 3.38 -4.62 -16.41
CA GLY A 102 3.26 -4.61 -14.95
C GLY A 102 3.04 -3.19 -14.37
N PRO A 103 3.38 -2.95 -13.09
CA PRO A 103 3.25 -1.65 -12.43
C PRO A 103 3.97 -0.54 -13.20
N VAL A 104 3.30 0.58 -13.47
CA VAL A 104 3.86 1.69 -14.27
C VAL A 104 3.85 3.03 -13.54
N ALA A 105 2.88 3.25 -12.64
CA ALA A 105 2.82 4.40 -11.73
C ALA A 105 2.15 3.99 -10.43
N ALA A 106 2.60 4.51 -9.31
CA ALA A 106 2.03 4.27 -8.00
C ALA A 106 1.95 5.56 -7.19
N LEU A 107 0.91 5.65 -6.35
CA LEU A 107 0.72 6.72 -5.38
C LEU A 107 0.12 6.15 -4.10
N VAL A 108 0.70 6.51 -2.96
CA VAL A 108 0.13 6.32 -1.63
C VAL A 108 0.00 7.69 -0.98
N ALA A 109 -1.23 8.11 -0.72
CA ALA A 109 -1.53 9.40 -0.11
C ALA A 109 -2.01 9.18 1.34
N ASN A 110 -1.25 9.60 2.33
CA ASN A 110 -1.68 9.63 3.72
C ASN A 110 -2.79 10.68 3.86
N GLN A 111 -4.01 10.25 3.98
CA GLN A 111 -5.19 11.12 4.03
C GLN A 111 -5.31 11.90 5.35
N ALA A 112 -4.56 11.51 6.38
CA ALA A 112 -4.55 12.19 7.66
C ALA A 112 -3.54 13.34 7.74
N THR A 113 -2.45 13.29 6.94
CA THR A 113 -1.36 14.28 6.97
C THR A 113 -1.21 15.04 5.67
N GLY A 114 -1.69 14.50 4.55
CA GLY A 114 -1.50 15.02 3.21
C GLY A 114 -0.19 14.59 2.54
N GLU A 115 0.67 13.83 3.23
CA GLU A 115 1.93 13.34 2.71
C GLU A 115 1.69 12.34 1.57
N ARG A 116 2.49 12.43 0.48
CA ARG A 116 2.32 11.63 -0.73
C ARG A 116 3.60 10.94 -1.16
N TYR A 117 3.57 9.62 -1.13
CA TYR A 117 4.61 8.76 -1.70
C TYR A 117 4.21 8.36 -3.12
N TRP A 118 5.13 8.45 -4.07
CA TRP A 118 4.84 8.05 -5.44
C TRP A 118 6.07 7.53 -6.17
N ALA A 119 5.83 6.74 -7.21
CA ALA A 119 6.86 6.24 -8.12
C ALA A 119 6.32 6.12 -9.54
N ILE A 120 7.23 6.22 -10.50
CA ILE A 120 7.00 5.90 -11.91
C ILE A 120 8.07 4.88 -12.31
N ARG A 121 7.73 3.87 -13.12
CA ARG A 121 8.64 2.85 -13.60
C ARG A 121 9.92 3.47 -14.18
N GLY A 122 11.09 3.12 -13.58
CA GLY A 122 12.40 3.66 -13.94
C GLY A 122 12.64 5.13 -13.54
N GLY A 123 11.72 5.76 -12.78
CA GLY A 123 11.79 7.16 -12.35
C GLY A 123 12.27 7.36 -10.92
N GLY A 124 12.45 6.26 -10.17
CA GLY A 124 12.72 6.31 -8.75
C GLY A 124 11.47 6.60 -7.92
N ALA A 125 11.62 6.67 -6.60
CA ALA A 125 10.55 6.94 -5.66
C ALA A 125 10.73 8.27 -4.95
N TRP A 126 9.60 8.89 -4.58
CA TRP A 126 9.54 10.27 -4.10
C TRP A 126 8.51 10.39 -2.97
N CYS A 127 8.77 11.29 -2.02
CA CYS A 127 7.81 11.73 -1.01
C CYS A 127 7.76 13.26 -1.03
N ASP A 128 6.58 13.85 -1.27
CA ASP A 128 6.37 15.31 -1.35
C ASP A 128 7.41 16.03 -2.22
N GLY A 129 7.78 15.42 -3.36
CA GLY A 129 8.76 15.96 -4.29
C GLY A 129 10.23 15.79 -3.89
N VAL A 130 10.50 15.12 -2.77
CA VAL A 130 11.86 14.75 -2.35
C VAL A 130 12.09 13.27 -2.71
N ARG A 131 13.24 12.98 -3.34
CA ARG A 131 13.62 11.60 -3.66
C ARG A 131 13.90 10.82 -2.38
N ILE A 132 13.34 9.62 -2.26
CA ILE A 132 13.49 8.76 -1.10
C ILE A 132 14.37 7.53 -1.43
N GLY A 133 14.91 6.90 -0.39
CA GLY A 133 15.64 5.64 -0.45
C GLY A 133 15.61 4.94 0.91
N PRO A 134 15.79 3.61 0.94
CA PRO A 134 15.84 2.84 2.18
C PRO A 134 17.12 3.10 2.97
N THR A 135 17.18 2.57 4.19
CA THR A 135 18.41 2.54 4.99
C THR A 135 19.41 1.51 4.44
N ASP A 136 20.59 1.44 5.03
CA ASP A 136 21.62 0.43 4.77
C ASP A 136 21.66 -0.68 5.85
N CYS A 137 20.59 -0.82 6.65
CA CYS A 137 20.48 -1.81 7.72
C CYS A 137 20.55 -3.25 7.16
N VAL A 138 21.46 -4.05 7.69
CA VAL A 138 21.70 -5.43 7.28
C VAL A 138 21.44 -6.45 8.41
N ASP A 139 21.33 -5.99 9.67
CA ASP A 139 21.16 -6.86 10.84
C ASP A 139 19.79 -6.65 11.49
N VAL A 140 19.10 -7.76 11.74
CA VAL A 140 17.78 -7.74 12.37
C VAL A 140 17.84 -7.16 13.79
N THR A 141 18.95 -7.36 14.52
CA THR A 141 19.11 -6.88 15.91
C THR A 141 19.23 -5.37 16.02
N ASP A 142 19.55 -4.68 14.93
CA ASP A 142 19.65 -3.22 14.86
C ASP A 142 18.40 -2.59 14.25
N SER A 143 17.49 -3.42 13.67
CA SER A 143 16.38 -2.97 12.83
C SER A 143 15.18 -2.43 13.61
N ILE A 144 14.49 -1.46 13.00
CA ILE A 144 13.16 -0.98 13.36
C ILE A 144 12.18 -1.51 12.32
N ILE A 145 11.23 -2.35 12.75
CA ILE A 145 10.34 -3.11 11.88
C ILE A 145 8.89 -2.65 12.02
N GLY A 146 8.23 -2.33 10.88
CA GLY A 146 6.78 -2.26 10.80
C GLY A 146 6.18 -3.67 10.82
N MET A 147 5.00 -3.85 11.39
CA MET A 147 4.35 -5.17 11.43
C MET A 147 2.83 -5.08 11.32
N ASN A 148 2.26 -6.12 10.71
CA ASN A 148 0.85 -6.46 10.84
C ASN A 148 0.70 -7.70 11.74
N GLY A 149 -0.15 -7.61 12.77
CA GLY A 149 -0.40 -8.70 13.70
C GLY A 149 0.71 -8.91 14.74
N ILE A 150 0.69 -10.09 15.36
CA ILE A 150 1.63 -10.50 16.40
C ILE A 150 2.51 -11.61 15.84
N PRO A 151 3.84 -11.51 15.92
CA PRO A 151 4.70 -12.57 15.43
C PRO A 151 4.51 -13.86 16.25
N PRO A 152 4.53 -15.05 15.61
CA PRO A 152 4.31 -16.33 16.29
C PRO A 152 5.44 -16.69 17.25
N HIS A 153 6.61 -16.06 17.09
CA HIS A 153 7.81 -16.18 17.94
C HIS A 153 8.66 -14.93 17.81
N PRO A 154 9.65 -14.68 18.69
CA PRO A 154 10.52 -13.51 18.58
C PRO A 154 11.27 -13.48 17.25
N LEU A 155 11.19 -12.36 16.52
CA LEU A 155 11.86 -12.19 15.23
C LEU A 155 13.27 -11.57 15.35
N GLY A 156 13.69 -11.17 16.56
CA GLY A 156 15.03 -10.68 16.85
C GLY A 156 15.27 -9.19 16.59
N TYR A 157 14.29 -8.43 16.12
CA TYR A 157 14.40 -7.00 15.82
C TYR A 157 14.68 -6.14 17.08
N ARG A 158 15.27 -4.97 16.89
CA ARG A 158 15.54 -4.00 17.98
C ARG A 158 14.25 -3.35 18.48
N GLN A 159 13.38 -2.90 17.57
CA GLN A 159 12.10 -2.26 17.88
C GLN A 159 11.06 -2.59 16.83
N SER A 160 9.79 -2.49 17.20
CA SER A 160 8.67 -2.68 16.26
C SER A 160 7.62 -1.59 16.35
N ARG A 161 6.85 -1.46 15.26
CA ARG A 161 5.68 -0.61 15.14
C ARG A 161 4.53 -1.41 14.53
N VAL A 162 3.36 -1.33 15.11
CA VAL A 162 2.12 -1.92 14.59
C VAL A 162 1.17 -0.74 14.39
N LEU A 163 1.17 -0.17 13.19
CA LEU A 163 0.47 1.10 12.91
C LEU A 163 -0.86 0.91 12.20
N GLY A 164 -1.06 -0.23 11.52
CA GLY A 164 -2.37 -0.64 11.00
C GLY A 164 -2.77 -0.06 9.65
N ALA A 165 -1.78 0.29 8.79
CA ALA A 165 -1.97 0.62 7.38
C ALA A 165 -0.73 0.16 6.61
N VAL A 166 -0.84 -0.98 5.94
CA VAL A 166 0.31 -1.65 5.31
C VAL A 166 0.91 -0.84 4.16
N ALA A 167 0.09 -0.11 3.42
CA ALA A 167 0.57 0.75 2.35
C ALA A 167 1.54 1.81 2.88
N LEU A 168 1.23 2.44 4.02
CA LEU A 168 2.12 3.40 4.66
C LEU A 168 3.34 2.74 5.31
N ASP A 169 3.17 1.57 5.96
CA ASP A 169 4.27 0.84 6.57
C ASP A 169 5.36 0.48 5.53
N LEU A 170 4.95 0.01 4.34
CA LEU A 170 5.86 -0.27 3.23
C LEU A 170 6.49 1.01 2.65
N CYS A 171 5.74 2.11 2.55
CA CYS A 171 6.30 3.41 2.16
C CYS A 171 7.36 3.90 3.15
N HIS A 172 7.18 3.63 4.45
CA HIS A 172 8.18 3.95 5.46
C HIS A 172 9.47 3.11 5.29
N VAL A 173 9.38 1.86 4.80
CA VAL A 173 10.58 1.10 4.40
C VAL A 173 11.26 1.76 3.20
N ALA A 174 10.49 2.15 2.19
CA ALA A 174 11.02 2.83 1.00
C ALA A 174 11.72 4.16 1.33
N ALA A 175 11.26 4.85 2.37
CA ALA A 175 11.78 6.17 2.81
C ALA A 175 12.84 6.08 3.91
N GLY A 176 13.25 4.87 4.35
CA GLY A 176 14.24 4.69 5.40
C GLY A 176 13.77 5.09 6.81
N VAL A 177 12.46 5.18 7.02
CA VAL A 177 11.84 5.38 8.34
C VAL A 177 11.80 4.07 9.13
N PHE A 178 11.48 2.96 8.43
CA PHE A 178 11.62 1.60 8.92
C PHE A 178 12.73 0.90 8.13
N ASP A 179 13.39 -0.05 8.78
CA ASP A 179 14.40 -0.90 8.13
C ASP A 179 13.74 -2.10 7.42
N GLY A 180 12.54 -2.50 7.87
CA GLY A 180 11.76 -3.56 7.26
C GLY A 180 10.32 -3.57 7.69
N TYR A 181 9.54 -4.47 7.07
CA TYR A 181 8.15 -4.76 7.39
C TYR A 181 7.93 -6.28 7.37
N VAL A 182 7.17 -6.80 8.34
CA VAL A 182 6.82 -8.23 8.41
C VAL A 182 5.32 -8.40 8.63
N ASP A 183 4.65 -9.04 7.68
CA ASP A 183 3.28 -9.49 7.90
C ASP A 183 3.27 -10.76 8.73
N CYS A 184 2.73 -10.66 9.95
CA CYS A 184 2.61 -11.78 10.88
C CYS A 184 1.28 -12.54 10.74
N VAL A 185 0.34 -12.03 9.92
CA VAL A 185 -0.93 -12.68 9.60
C VAL A 185 -0.84 -13.27 8.20
N THR A 186 -0.84 -14.59 8.10
CA THR A 186 -0.72 -15.29 6.83
C THR A 186 -1.94 -15.00 5.94
N GLU A 187 -1.68 -14.63 4.66
CA GLU A 187 -2.71 -14.37 3.64
C GLU A 187 -3.73 -13.29 4.05
N ALA A 188 -3.28 -12.25 4.74
CA ALA A 188 -4.14 -11.16 5.18
C ALA A 188 -4.46 -10.17 4.06
N HIS A 189 -3.49 -9.87 3.18
CA HIS A 189 -3.55 -8.72 2.28
C HIS A 189 -4.02 -9.06 0.87
N GLY A 190 -4.99 -8.28 0.35
CA GLY A 190 -5.34 -8.19 -1.07
C GLY A 190 -4.28 -7.39 -1.84
N VAL A 191 -4.31 -7.46 -3.17
CA VAL A 191 -3.32 -6.78 -4.02
C VAL A 191 -3.38 -5.25 -3.86
N TRP A 192 -4.51 -4.70 -3.52
CA TRP A 192 -4.74 -3.26 -3.30
C TRP A 192 -4.02 -2.73 -2.05
N ASP A 193 -3.85 -3.55 -1.01
CA ASP A 193 -3.20 -3.17 0.24
C ASP A 193 -1.70 -2.88 0.06
N TYR A 194 -1.03 -3.57 -0.90
CA TYR A 194 0.43 -3.54 -0.97
C TYR A 194 1.02 -3.14 -2.32
N LEU A 195 0.31 -3.30 -3.46
CA LEU A 195 0.95 -3.22 -4.79
C LEU A 195 1.54 -1.84 -5.08
N ALA A 196 0.85 -0.77 -4.65
CA ALA A 196 1.36 0.60 -4.79
C ALA A 196 2.71 0.75 -4.09
N SER A 197 2.77 0.34 -2.83
CA SER A 197 3.97 0.46 -2.00
C SER A 197 5.07 -0.52 -2.41
N VAL A 198 4.72 -1.68 -2.96
CA VAL A 198 5.70 -2.61 -3.58
C VAL A 198 6.42 -1.93 -4.73
N MET A 199 5.70 -1.22 -5.61
CA MET A 199 6.32 -0.45 -6.68
C MET A 199 7.19 0.66 -6.13
N ILE A 200 6.71 1.43 -5.15
CA ILE A 200 7.46 2.51 -4.50
C ILE A 200 8.74 1.97 -3.84
N CYS A 201 8.67 0.85 -3.11
CA CYS A 201 9.83 0.19 -2.51
C CYS A 201 10.88 -0.18 -3.57
N ARG A 202 10.46 -0.86 -4.65
CA ARG A 202 11.37 -1.29 -5.72
C ARG A 202 12.04 -0.12 -6.42
N GLU A 203 11.31 0.94 -6.70
CA GLU A 203 11.85 2.17 -7.31
C GLU A 203 12.75 2.97 -6.35
N ALA A 204 12.54 2.84 -5.03
CA ALA A 204 13.43 3.40 -4.02
C ALA A 204 14.72 2.59 -3.83
N GLY A 205 14.74 1.31 -4.22
CA GLY A 205 15.84 0.37 -4.01
C GLY A 205 15.65 -0.55 -2.81
N ALA A 206 14.48 -0.54 -2.16
CA ALA A 206 14.08 -1.52 -1.14
C ALA A 206 13.57 -2.83 -1.77
N HIS A 207 13.52 -3.88 -0.99
CA HIS A 207 13.19 -5.23 -1.42
C HIS A 207 11.88 -5.70 -0.79
N VAL A 208 10.97 -6.25 -1.62
CA VAL A 208 9.68 -6.79 -1.14
C VAL A 208 9.40 -8.12 -1.80
N VAL A 209 9.01 -9.11 -1.00
CA VAL A 209 8.62 -10.45 -1.44
C VAL A 209 7.32 -10.90 -0.76
N ASP A 210 6.62 -11.88 -1.34
CA ASP A 210 5.64 -12.67 -0.61
C ASP A 210 6.36 -13.74 0.21
N LEU A 211 5.97 -13.97 1.46
CA LEU A 211 6.55 -15.01 2.34
C LEU A 211 6.64 -16.39 1.67
N HIS A 212 5.68 -16.72 0.81
CA HIS A 212 5.62 -18.00 0.10
C HIS A 212 6.24 -17.96 -1.31
N GLY A 213 6.95 -16.89 -1.66
CA GLY A 213 7.66 -16.74 -2.93
C GLY A 213 6.77 -16.60 -4.16
N ARG A 214 5.48 -16.24 -3.98
CA ARG A 214 4.52 -16.02 -5.08
C ARG A 214 4.69 -14.60 -5.65
N ASP A 215 4.23 -14.42 -6.89
CA ASP A 215 4.21 -13.08 -7.50
C ASP A 215 3.29 -12.14 -6.70
N LEU A 216 3.78 -10.91 -6.47
CA LEU A 216 3.03 -9.83 -5.82
C LEU A 216 2.14 -9.07 -6.82
N VAL A 217 2.41 -9.16 -8.12
CA VAL A 217 1.57 -8.56 -9.16
C VAL A 217 0.49 -9.56 -9.56
N VAL A 218 -0.68 -9.44 -8.99
CA VAL A 218 -1.82 -10.34 -9.26
C VAL A 218 -3.12 -9.54 -9.34
N LEU A 219 -3.76 -9.56 -10.51
CA LEU A 219 -5.03 -8.86 -10.72
C LEU A 219 -6.24 -9.79 -10.48
N ASP A 220 -6.24 -10.45 -9.33
CA ASP A 220 -7.32 -11.32 -8.87
C ASP A 220 -7.80 -10.84 -7.49
N HIS A 221 -9.05 -10.42 -7.41
CA HIS A 221 -9.68 -9.91 -6.19
C HIS A 221 -9.66 -10.92 -5.02
N ARG A 222 -9.57 -12.21 -5.31
CA ARG A 222 -9.56 -13.28 -4.29
C ARG A 222 -8.15 -13.61 -3.80
N ALA A 223 -7.13 -13.22 -4.55
CA ALA A 223 -5.74 -13.52 -4.19
C ALA A 223 -5.36 -12.80 -2.89
N ARG A 224 -4.62 -13.49 -2.05
CA ARG A 224 -4.06 -12.93 -0.81
C ARG A 224 -2.57 -13.20 -0.76
N ARG A 225 -1.83 -12.31 -0.10
CA ARG A 225 -0.38 -12.37 0.06
C ARG A 225 0.02 -12.07 1.50
N THR A 226 1.28 -12.40 1.79
CA THR A 226 1.93 -12.15 3.09
C THR A 226 3.22 -11.40 2.79
N PRO A 227 3.17 -10.06 2.59
CA PRO A 227 4.34 -9.28 2.21
C PRO A 227 5.36 -9.18 3.33
N ILE A 228 6.65 -9.28 2.94
CA ILE A 228 7.80 -8.95 3.78
C ILE A 228 8.67 -8.01 2.99
N ALA A 229 9.10 -6.90 3.62
CA ALA A 229 9.96 -5.91 3.02
C ALA A 229 11.19 -5.64 3.88
N ALA A 230 12.29 -5.24 3.23
CA ALA A 230 13.49 -4.79 3.92
C ALA A 230 14.27 -3.77 3.08
N ALA A 231 15.07 -2.96 3.78
CA ALA A 231 15.96 -1.99 3.19
C ALA A 231 17.04 -2.65 2.31
N THR A 232 17.56 -3.82 2.74
CA THR A 232 18.63 -4.54 2.07
C THR A 232 18.27 -6.01 1.80
N PRO A 233 18.90 -6.68 0.81
CA PRO A 233 18.67 -8.10 0.56
C PRO A 233 19.06 -8.98 1.74
N GLU A 234 20.11 -8.60 2.47
CA GLU A 234 20.63 -9.31 3.65
C GLU A 234 19.58 -9.30 4.76
N LEU A 235 19.04 -8.12 5.11
CA LEU A 235 17.99 -7.99 6.11
C LEU A 235 16.71 -8.72 5.67
N LEU A 236 16.35 -8.64 4.37
CA LEU A 236 15.19 -9.37 3.85
C LEU A 236 15.31 -10.88 4.08
N ALA A 237 16.48 -11.46 3.77
CA ALA A 237 16.71 -12.89 3.97
C ALA A 237 16.55 -13.29 5.45
N LEU A 238 17.06 -12.49 6.39
CA LEU A 238 16.91 -12.71 7.83
C LEU A 238 15.45 -12.60 8.28
N LEU A 239 14.70 -11.60 7.81
CA LEU A 239 13.28 -11.43 8.17
C LEU A 239 12.42 -12.57 7.63
N VAL A 240 12.65 -13.01 6.39
CA VAL A 240 11.94 -14.15 5.79
C VAL A 240 12.22 -15.42 6.59
N ALA A 241 13.48 -15.72 6.90
CA ALA A 241 13.87 -16.89 7.71
C ALA A 241 13.25 -16.82 9.11
N ALA A 242 13.36 -15.68 9.80
CA ALA A 242 12.77 -15.49 11.12
C ALA A 242 11.25 -15.68 11.09
N ARG A 243 10.55 -15.11 10.08
CA ARG A 243 9.08 -15.24 9.96
C ARG A 243 8.64 -16.67 9.64
N ALA A 244 9.42 -17.41 8.84
CA ALA A 244 9.16 -18.80 8.50
C ALA A 244 9.47 -19.77 9.66
N GLY A 245 10.16 -19.33 10.72
CA GLY A 245 10.58 -20.18 11.84
C GLY A 245 11.80 -21.05 11.53
N LEU A 246 12.68 -20.58 10.64
CA LEU A 246 13.92 -21.26 10.19
C LEU A 246 15.15 -20.74 10.93
#